data_0ff856ea795df1fb5f15e948b06a5427
#
_entry.id   0ff856ea795df1fb5f15e948b06a5427
#
_cell.length_a   1.000
_cell.length_b   1.000
_cell.length_c   1.000
_cell.angle_alpha   90.00
_cell.angle_beta   90.00
_cell.angle_gamma   90.00
#
_symmetry.space_group_name_H-M   'P 1'
#
loop_
_entity.id
_entity.type
_entity.pdbx_description
1 polymer ?
#
loop_
_entity_poly.entity_id
_entity_poly.type
_entity_poly.pdbx_seq_one_letter_code
_entity_poly.pdbx_strand_id
1 'polypeptide(L)'
;MEKNKETRWDTPIHVDAASGGFIAPFLYPELEWDFRLPLVKSINVSGHKYGLVYAGVGWVVWRSKDDLPDELIFHINYLGSDQPTFTLNFSKGSSQIIAQYYQFIRLGFEGYKNIMENCMENTKALKEGIEKTGKFEVLSKDVGVPLVAFALKDSSKHTVFEIAESMRRFGWIIPAYTMPPDAEHVAVLRVVIREDFSRSLAERLVSDLGKVLAEMESLPSRFTVASVIAEKSKDGIVVKKSVEEIEREITTYWKNMVDRKKTSGVC
;
A
#
# COMPACT_ATOMS: atom_id res chain seq x y z
N MET A 1 -14.29 13.03 19.92
CA MET A 1 -14.53 14.01 21.00
C MET A 1 -15.98 14.01 21.49
N GLU A 2 -16.98 13.92 20.60
CA GLU A 2 -18.40 13.84 21.00
C GLU A 2 -18.70 12.65 21.91
N LYS A 3 -18.27 11.43 21.55
CA LYS A 3 -18.46 10.24 22.40
C LYS A 3 -17.89 10.41 23.82
N ASN A 4 -16.74 11.05 23.99
CA ASN A 4 -16.19 11.31 25.32
C ASN A 4 -17.07 12.23 26.13
N LYS A 5 -17.73 13.22 25.47
CA LYS A 5 -18.71 14.10 26.15
C LYS A 5 -19.98 13.35 26.56
N GLU A 6 -20.48 12.49 25.69
CA GLU A 6 -21.68 11.68 25.95
C GLU A 6 -21.49 10.63 27.03
N THR A 7 -20.34 9.92 26.96
CA THR A 7 -20.02 8.77 27.83
C THR A 7 -19.29 9.17 29.11
N ARG A 8 -18.81 10.41 29.19
CA ARG A 8 -17.88 10.92 30.25
C ARG A 8 -16.55 10.14 30.29
N TRP A 9 -16.19 9.50 29.20
CA TRP A 9 -14.88 8.88 29.07
C TRP A 9 -13.83 9.96 28.79
N ASP A 10 -12.65 9.78 29.34
CA ASP A 10 -11.47 10.58 29.01
C ASP A 10 -10.50 9.73 28.19
N THR A 11 -10.95 9.32 27.02
CA THR A 11 -10.17 8.42 26.15
C THR A 11 -9.11 9.23 25.41
N PRO A 12 -7.83 8.98 25.67
CA PRO A 12 -6.75 9.62 24.93
C PRO A 12 -6.69 9.11 23.49
N ILE A 13 -6.16 9.95 22.61
CA ILE A 13 -6.01 9.66 21.19
C ILE A 13 -4.52 9.52 20.86
N HIS A 14 -4.16 8.39 20.26
CA HIS A 14 -2.93 8.24 19.51
C HIS A 14 -3.22 8.44 18.03
N VAL A 15 -2.43 9.27 17.35
CA VAL A 15 -2.57 9.50 15.91
C VAL A 15 -1.50 8.70 15.18
N ASP A 16 -1.93 7.72 14.40
CA ASP A 16 -1.03 7.07 13.43
C ASP A 16 -0.90 7.94 12.18
N ALA A 17 0.12 8.77 12.21
CA ALA A 17 0.51 9.65 11.11
C ALA A 17 1.71 9.11 10.33
N ALA A 18 1.90 7.78 10.32
CA ALA A 18 3.06 7.15 9.69
C ALA A 18 3.34 7.64 8.25
N SER A 19 2.29 7.87 7.48
CA SER A 19 2.39 8.50 6.15
C SER A 19 1.96 9.97 6.19
N GLY A 20 0.81 10.25 6.80
CA GLY A 20 0.16 11.57 6.80
C GLY A 20 0.96 12.66 7.49
N GLY A 21 1.84 12.32 8.45
CA GLY A 21 2.65 13.29 9.18
C GLY A 21 3.67 14.09 8.34
N PHE A 22 4.05 13.57 7.16
CA PHE A 22 4.86 14.29 6.18
C PHE A 22 4.04 14.81 4.98
N ILE A 23 2.72 14.75 5.04
CA ILE A 23 1.82 15.21 3.98
C ILE A 23 0.93 16.34 4.49
N ALA A 24 0.18 16.08 5.55
CA ALA A 24 -0.82 17.00 6.07
C ALA A 24 -0.25 18.39 6.46
N PRO A 25 0.91 18.50 7.14
CA PRO A 25 1.46 19.80 7.49
C PRO A 25 1.77 20.69 6.28
N PHE A 26 2.06 20.09 5.14
CA PHE A 26 2.49 20.82 3.93
C PHE A 26 1.33 21.11 2.99
N LEU A 27 0.38 20.17 2.86
CA LEU A 27 -0.73 20.28 1.89
C LEU A 27 -2.05 20.72 2.53
N TYR A 28 -2.25 20.38 3.81
CA TYR A 28 -3.51 20.60 4.52
C TYR A 28 -3.26 21.27 5.89
N PRO A 29 -2.63 22.45 5.95
CA PRO A 29 -2.24 23.08 7.21
C PRO A 29 -3.44 23.39 8.12
N GLU A 30 -4.63 23.58 7.53
CA GLU A 30 -5.85 23.85 8.27
C GLU A 30 -6.50 22.59 8.86
N LEU A 31 -6.08 21.39 8.42
CA LEU A 31 -6.61 20.14 8.96
C LEU A 31 -6.13 19.92 10.40
N GLU A 32 -7.04 19.90 11.34
CA GLU A 32 -6.78 19.61 12.74
C GLU A 32 -6.70 18.09 12.97
N TRP A 33 -5.52 17.54 13.07
CA TRP A 33 -5.28 16.13 13.33
C TRP A 33 -4.21 15.89 14.41
N ASP A 34 -3.53 16.94 14.80
CA ASP A 34 -2.34 16.93 15.65
C ASP A 34 -2.64 17.39 17.09
N PHE A 35 -1.62 17.87 17.78
CA PHE A 35 -1.74 18.37 19.15
C PHE A 35 -2.61 19.61 19.31
N ARG A 36 -3.15 20.21 18.26
CA ARG A 36 -4.23 21.22 18.35
C ARG A 36 -5.49 20.61 18.96
N LEU A 37 -5.69 19.29 18.81
CA LEU A 37 -6.78 18.56 19.47
C LEU A 37 -6.37 18.17 20.89
N PRO A 38 -7.10 18.57 21.94
CA PRO A 38 -6.70 18.39 23.35
C PRO A 38 -6.49 16.93 23.77
N LEU A 39 -7.24 16.00 23.18
CA LEU A 39 -7.19 14.57 23.50
C LEU A 39 -6.04 13.83 22.81
N VAL A 40 -5.38 14.42 21.83
CA VAL A 40 -4.22 13.81 21.18
C VAL A 40 -3.04 13.83 22.14
N LYS A 41 -2.58 12.65 22.55
CA LYS A 41 -1.51 12.45 23.52
C LYS A 41 -0.20 12.04 22.88
N SER A 42 -0.26 11.35 21.75
CA SER A 42 0.92 10.92 21.00
C SER A 42 0.65 10.85 19.50
N ILE A 43 1.71 11.02 18.72
CA ILE A 43 1.70 10.96 17.27
C ILE A 43 2.92 10.18 16.81
N ASN A 44 2.75 9.15 15.97
CA ASN A 44 3.88 8.51 15.29
C ASN A 44 3.98 8.98 13.84
N VAL A 45 5.22 9.09 13.35
CA VAL A 45 5.51 9.47 11.97
C VAL A 45 6.67 8.61 11.44
N SER A 46 6.54 8.06 10.24
CA SER A 46 7.59 7.26 9.61
C SER A 46 8.48 8.12 8.71
N GLY A 47 9.73 8.35 9.12
CA GLY A 47 10.70 9.08 8.33
C GLY A 47 11.04 8.38 7.00
N HIS A 48 11.01 7.03 6.99
CA HIS A 48 11.30 6.21 5.82
C HIS A 48 10.14 6.09 4.80
N LYS A 49 9.04 6.80 5.03
CA LYS A 49 7.95 6.95 4.05
C LYS A 49 8.11 8.31 3.35
N TYR A 50 7.21 9.22 3.60
CA TYR A 50 7.25 10.57 3.01
C TYR A 50 8.24 11.52 3.69
N GLY A 51 8.96 11.06 4.73
CA GLY A 51 10.13 11.77 5.25
C GLY A 51 11.37 11.69 4.35
N LEU A 52 11.31 10.89 3.26
CA LEU A 52 12.30 10.82 2.19
C LEU A 52 13.67 10.31 2.63
N VAL A 53 13.70 9.37 3.55
CA VAL A 53 14.90 8.64 3.95
C VAL A 53 14.71 7.14 3.82
N TYR A 54 15.81 6.39 3.79
CA TYR A 54 15.77 4.95 3.71
C TYR A 54 15.26 4.29 5.02
N ALA A 55 14.83 3.04 4.95
CA ALA A 55 14.19 2.32 6.05
C ALA A 55 15.02 2.30 7.34
N GLY A 56 14.35 2.34 8.49
CA GLY A 56 14.93 2.20 9.82
C GLY A 56 14.78 3.42 10.73
N VAL A 57 13.96 4.42 10.37
CA VAL A 57 13.65 5.55 11.24
C VAL A 57 12.14 5.78 11.32
N GLY A 58 11.65 5.92 12.52
CA GLY A 58 10.32 6.38 12.87
C GLY A 58 10.41 7.28 14.08
N TRP A 59 9.46 8.17 14.19
CA TRP A 59 9.36 9.15 15.25
C TRP A 59 8.07 8.92 16.01
N VAL A 60 8.12 9.00 17.33
CA VAL A 60 6.94 9.18 18.17
C VAL A 60 7.12 10.47 18.96
N VAL A 61 6.11 11.32 18.92
CA VAL A 61 6.07 12.59 19.65
C VAL A 61 4.95 12.50 20.67
N TRP A 62 5.26 12.81 21.91
CA TRP A 62 4.32 12.83 23.02
C TRP A 62 3.96 14.29 23.35
N ARG A 63 2.71 14.54 23.72
CA ARG A 63 2.27 15.88 24.10
C ARG A 63 3.05 16.40 25.31
N SER A 64 3.21 15.54 26.31
CA SER A 64 3.98 15.81 27.53
C SER A 64 4.77 14.57 27.93
N LYS A 65 5.73 14.75 28.84
CA LYS A 65 6.44 13.63 29.46
C LYS A 65 5.50 12.70 30.24
N ASP A 66 4.46 13.24 30.85
CA ASP A 66 3.52 12.49 31.67
C ASP A 66 2.60 11.58 30.83
N ASP A 67 2.53 11.83 29.50
CA ASP A 67 1.77 10.98 28.58
C ASP A 67 2.58 9.76 28.12
N LEU A 68 3.90 9.73 28.36
CA LEU A 68 4.76 8.56 28.08
C LEU A 68 4.78 7.64 29.27
N PRO A 69 4.26 6.40 29.17
CA PRO A 69 4.28 5.43 30.27
C PRO A 69 5.69 5.06 30.69
N ASP A 70 5.96 5.12 31.99
CA ASP A 70 7.29 4.80 32.56
C ASP A 70 7.71 3.35 32.26
N GLU A 71 6.75 2.43 32.12
CA GLU A 71 6.98 1.03 31.79
C GLU A 71 7.60 0.83 30.38
N LEU A 72 7.53 1.84 29.51
CA LEU A 72 8.17 1.82 28.20
C LEU A 72 9.60 2.35 28.21
N ILE A 73 10.07 2.88 29.35
CA ILE A 73 11.40 3.48 29.48
C ILE A 73 12.34 2.42 30.09
N PHE A 74 13.34 2.03 29.31
CA PHE A 74 14.43 1.17 29.80
C PHE A 74 15.61 2.04 30.21
N HIS A 75 16.17 1.76 31.39
CA HIS A 75 17.36 2.44 31.90
C HIS A 75 18.60 1.57 31.67
N ILE A 76 19.57 2.12 30.95
CA ILE A 76 20.83 1.43 30.62
C ILE A 76 21.96 2.18 31.33
N ASN A 77 22.67 1.52 32.24
CA ASN A 77 23.72 2.13 33.07
C ASN A 77 25.14 1.61 32.81
N TYR A 78 25.30 0.54 32.04
CA TYR A 78 26.60 -0.09 31.80
C TYR A 78 27.58 0.76 30.96
N LEU A 79 27.11 1.85 30.35
CA LEU A 79 27.92 2.79 29.59
C LEU A 79 28.50 3.93 30.44
N GLY A 80 28.40 3.83 31.78
CA GLY A 80 28.98 4.81 32.72
C GLY A 80 28.06 5.96 33.12
N SER A 81 26.84 6.01 32.55
CA SER A 81 25.78 6.94 32.96
C SER A 81 24.43 6.31 32.70
N ASP A 82 23.41 6.74 33.44
CA ASP A 82 22.04 6.32 33.17
C ASP A 82 21.54 6.90 31.84
N GLN A 83 21.21 6.01 30.92
CA GLN A 83 20.69 6.36 29.60
C GLN A 83 19.28 5.81 29.41
N PRO A 84 18.26 6.64 29.53
CA PRO A 84 16.91 6.19 29.25
C PRO A 84 16.72 5.91 27.76
N THR A 85 16.14 4.78 27.45
CA THR A 85 15.78 4.37 26.09
C THR A 85 14.44 3.66 26.10
N PHE A 86 13.66 3.80 25.04
CA PHE A 86 12.36 3.11 24.86
C PHE A 86 12.31 2.35 23.53
N THR A 87 13.45 1.99 23.00
CA THR A 87 13.53 1.16 21.79
C THR A 87 14.00 -0.23 22.14
N LEU A 88 13.48 -1.24 21.43
CA LEU A 88 13.85 -2.65 21.61
C LEU A 88 15.25 -2.98 21.07
N ASN A 89 15.79 -2.15 20.19
CA ASN A 89 17.11 -2.36 19.61
C ASN A 89 18.20 -1.74 20.49
N PHE A 90 19.13 -2.53 20.95
CA PHE A 90 20.27 -2.05 21.77
C PHE A 90 21.34 -1.36 20.93
N SER A 91 21.86 -2.04 19.91
CA SER A 91 22.84 -1.43 18.98
C SER A 91 22.11 -0.92 17.74
N LYS A 92 22.10 0.38 17.57
CA LYS A 92 21.45 1.04 16.43
C LYS A 92 22.31 2.17 15.89
N GLY A 93 22.41 2.21 14.57
CA GLY A 93 23.08 3.32 13.88
C GLY A 93 22.24 4.60 13.93
N SER A 94 22.89 5.73 13.81
CA SER A 94 22.25 7.06 13.72
C SER A 94 22.17 7.59 12.29
N SER A 95 22.62 6.82 11.30
CA SER A 95 22.71 7.28 9.91
C SER A 95 21.38 7.73 9.33
N GLN A 96 20.28 7.02 9.67
CA GLN A 96 18.94 7.39 9.22
C GLN A 96 18.46 8.72 9.86
N ILE A 97 18.82 8.94 11.12
CA ILE A 97 18.49 10.17 11.84
C ILE A 97 19.24 11.34 11.23
N ILE A 98 20.54 11.17 10.92
CA ILE A 98 21.36 12.17 10.25
C ILE A 98 20.82 12.46 8.84
N ALA A 99 20.42 11.41 8.11
CA ALA A 99 19.80 11.56 6.79
C ALA A 99 18.47 12.34 6.87
N GLN A 100 17.64 12.09 7.88
CA GLN A 100 16.40 12.84 8.09
C GLN A 100 16.67 14.31 8.41
N TYR A 101 17.66 14.58 9.26
CA TYR A 101 18.08 15.93 9.58
C TYR A 101 18.60 16.67 8.34
N TYR A 102 19.42 16.01 7.53
CA TYR A 102 19.88 16.55 6.25
C TYR A 102 18.73 16.89 5.32
N GLN A 103 17.72 16.02 5.22
CA GLN A 103 16.54 16.29 4.38
C GLN A 103 15.76 17.51 4.88
N PHE A 104 15.63 17.67 6.20
CA PHE A 104 14.97 18.85 6.75
C PHE A 104 15.69 20.16 6.39
N ILE A 105 17.03 20.18 6.51
CA ILE A 105 17.80 21.36 6.16
C ILE A 105 17.79 21.62 4.65
N ARG A 106 17.95 20.57 3.85
CA ARG A 106 18.03 20.67 2.39
C ARG A 106 16.73 21.13 1.76
N LEU A 107 15.62 20.56 2.16
CA LEU A 107 14.32 20.78 1.53
C LEU A 107 13.55 21.92 2.20
N GLY A 108 13.61 22.00 3.51
CA GLY A 108 12.77 22.92 4.28
C GLY A 108 11.28 22.68 4.02
N PHE A 109 10.46 23.63 4.41
CA PHE A 109 9.02 23.56 4.23
C PHE A 109 8.63 23.51 2.74
N GLU A 110 9.17 24.43 1.95
CA GLU A 110 8.83 24.57 0.52
C GLU A 110 9.25 23.32 -0.29
N GLY A 111 10.42 22.76 0.01
CA GLY A 111 10.87 21.53 -0.68
C GLY A 111 9.97 20.35 -0.41
N TYR A 112 9.57 20.11 0.84
CA TYR A 112 8.61 19.06 1.16
C TYR A 112 7.25 19.33 0.52
N LYS A 113 6.74 20.55 0.57
CA LYS A 113 5.47 20.95 -0.05
C LYS A 113 5.47 20.63 -1.54
N ASN A 114 6.48 21.10 -2.27
CA ASN A 114 6.58 20.88 -3.72
C ASN A 114 6.63 19.38 -4.08
N ILE A 115 7.36 18.58 -3.29
CA ILE A 115 7.42 17.11 -3.51
C ILE A 115 6.04 16.48 -3.27
N MET A 116 5.36 16.86 -2.20
CA MET A 116 4.04 16.30 -1.87
C MET A 116 2.98 16.73 -2.89
N GLU A 117 3.02 17.97 -3.36
CA GLU A 117 2.15 18.46 -4.46
C GLU A 117 2.36 17.63 -5.73
N ASN A 118 3.61 17.40 -6.14
CA ASN A 118 3.93 16.54 -7.29
C ASN A 118 3.42 15.11 -7.11
N CYS A 119 3.57 14.52 -5.90
CA CYS A 119 3.03 13.20 -5.60
C CYS A 119 1.50 13.18 -5.77
N MET A 120 0.81 14.22 -5.32
CA MET A 120 -0.65 14.33 -5.44
C MET A 120 -1.09 14.51 -6.91
N GLU A 121 -0.38 15.30 -7.69
CA GLU A 121 -0.65 15.46 -9.12
C GLU A 121 -0.50 14.14 -9.89
N ASN A 122 0.57 13.38 -9.59
CA ASN A 122 0.80 12.07 -10.19
C ASN A 122 -0.26 11.04 -9.72
N THR A 123 -0.72 11.14 -8.46
CA THR A 123 -1.82 10.34 -7.94
C THR A 123 -3.11 10.60 -8.72
N LYS A 124 -3.45 11.87 -8.94
CA LYS A 124 -4.61 12.28 -9.72
C LYS A 124 -4.52 11.74 -11.15
N ALA A 125 -3.37 11.87 -11.78
CA ALA A 125 -3.15 11.37 -13.13
C ALA A 125 -3.34 9.85 -13.24
N LEU A 126 -2.79 9.10 -12.26
CA LEU A 126 -2.95 7.64 -12.20
C LEU A 126 -4.43 7.27 -11.98
N LYS A 127 -5.10 7.93 -11.04
CA LYS A 127 -6.52 7.72 -10.76
C LYS A 127 -7.37 7.91 -12.00
N GLU A 128 -7.23 9.04 -12.69
CA GLU A 128 -7.94 9.34 -13.93
C GLU A 128 -7.64 8.31 -15.03
N GLY A 129 -6.38 7.86 -15.14
CA GLY A 129 -5.99 6.83 -16.08
C GLY A 129 -6.65 5.49 -15.81
N ILE A 130 -6.70 5.06 -14.55
CA ILE A 130 -7.36 3.82 -14.13
C ILE A 130 -8.87 3.90 -14.38
N GLU A 131 -9.51 5.02 -14.02
CA GLU A 131 -10.94 5.25 -14.24
C GLU A 131 -11.31 5.20 -15.74
N LYS A 132 -10.47 5.76 -16.60
CA LYS A 132 -10.65 5.73 -18.06
C LYS A 132 -10.64 4.33 -18.67
N THR A 133 -10.02 3.35 -18.01
CA THR A 133 -10.10 1.94 -18.47
C THR A 133 -11.52 1.40 -18.43
N GLY A 134 -12.39 1.98 -17.60
CA GLY A 134 -13.77 1.55 -17.40
C GLY A 134 -13.92 0.24 -16.61
N LYS A 135 -12.83 -0.48 -16.33
CA LYS A 135 -12.80 -1.82 -15.70
C LYS A 135 -12.71 -1.80 -14.19
N PHE A 136 -12.26 -0.69 -13.61
CA PHE A 136 -12.02 -0.56 -12.18
C PHE A 136 -12.93 0.48 -11.53
N GLU A 137 -13.21 0.22 -10.25
CA GLU A 137 -13.72 1.21 -9.32
C GLU A 137 -12.59 1.69 -8.43
N VAL A 138 -12.37 2.99 -8.34
CA VAL A 138 -11.41 3.59 -7.42
C VAL A 138 -12.07 3.75 -6.06
N LEU A 139 -11.50 3.09 -5.04
CA LEU A 139 -12.01 3.08 -3.68
C LEU A 139 -11.46 4.23 -2.84
N SER A 140 -10.23 4.70 -3.12
CA SER A 140 -9.63 5.87 -2.48
C SER A 140 -10.24 7.16 -3.05
N LYS A 141 -11.47 7.50 -2.63
CA LYS A 141 -12.23 8.63 -3.16
C LYS A 141 -11.75 9.96 -2.60
N ASP A 142 -11.39 9.97 -1.32
CA ASP A 142 -11.02 11.18 -0.60
C ASP A 142 -9.59 11.63 -0.91
N VAL A 143 -9.37 12.93 -0.78
CA VAL A 143 -8.04 13.52 -0.88
C VAL A 143 -7.31 13.27 0.45
N GLY A 144 -6.13 12.73 0.39
CA GLY A 144 -5.36 12.37 1.58
C GLY A 144 -3.92 12.01 1.26
N VAL A 145 -3.54 10.78 1.55
CA VAL A 145 -2.21 10.25 1.22
C VAL A 145 -2.11 9.99 -0.30
N PRO A 146 -0.96 10.24 -0.96
CA PRO A 146 -0.74 9.94 -2.38
C PRO A 146 -0.80 8.44 -2.65
N LEU A 147 -2.01 7.93 -2.86
CA LEU A 147 -2.31 6.51 -2.96
C LEU A 147 -3.54 6.30 -3.83
N VAL A 148 -3.51 5.27 -4.67
CA VAL A 148 -4.69 4.81 -5.40
C VAL A 148 -4.97 3.36 -5.05
N ALA A 149 -6.11 3.12 -4.41
CA ALA A 149 -6.67 1.79 -4.17
C ALA A 149 -7.87 1.58 -5.08
N PHE A 150 -7.90 0.48 -5.82
CA PHE A 150 -8.92 0.21 -6.81
C PHE A 150 -9.24 -1.29 -6.90
N ALA A 151 -10.48 -1.60 -7.20
CA ALA A 151 -11.01 -2.94 -7.35
C ALA A 151 -11.57 -3.16 -8.75
N LEU A 152 -11.66 -4.42 -9.19
CA LEU A 152 -12.40 -4.74 -10.41
C LEU A 152 -13.89 -4.48 -10.21
N LYS A 153 -14.56 -3.87 -11.18
CA LYS A 153 -16.02 -3.75 -11.23
C LYS A 153 -16.70 -5.10 -11.43
N ASP A 154 -16.04 -5.97 -12.18
CA ASP A 154 -16.50 -7.33 -12.45
C ASP A 154 -15.33 -8.30 -12.25
N SER A 155 -15.39 -9.08 -11.20
CA SER A 155 -14.41 -10.11 -10.85
C SER A 155 -14.84 -11.53 -11.26
N SER A 156 -15.91 -11.68 -12.04
CA SER A 156 -16.47 -13.00 -12.43
C SER A 156 -15.50 -13.79 -13.31
N LYS A 157 -14.74 -13.13 -14.17
CA LYS A 157 -13.80 -13.78 -15.11
C LYS A 157 -12.37 -13.80 -14.59
N HIS A 158 -11.94 -12.71 -13.98
CA HIS A 158 -10.56 -12.49 -13.54
C HIS A 158 -10.55 -11.85 -12.16
N THR A 159 -9.45 -12.04 -11.46
CA THR A 159 -9.22 -11.46 -10.12
C THR A 159 -8.14 -10.38 -10.17
N VAL A 160 -8.12 -9.50 -9.18
CA VAL A 160 -7.03 -8.52 -9.00
C VAL A 160 -5.68 -9.19 -8.78
N PHE A 161 -5.65 -10.42 -8.23
CA PHE A 161 -4.43 -11.18 -8.02
C PHE A 161 -3.81 -11.64 -9.34
N GLU A 162 -4.63 -12.08 -10.30
CA GLU A 162 -4.15 -12.44 -11.64
C GLU A 162 -3.64 -11.23 -12.41
N ILE A 163 -4.27 -10.07 -12.25
CA ILE A 163 -3.80 -8.80 -12.81
C ILE A 163 -2.44 -8.45 -12.21
N ALA A 164 -2.31 -8.49 -10.87
CA ALA A 164 -1.06 -8.19 -10.18
C ALA A 164 0.09 -9.08 -10.66
N GLU A 165 -0.17 -10.38 -10.81
CA GLU A 165 0.83 -11.34 -11.30
C GLU A 165 1.20 -11.06 -12.77
N SER A 166 0.21 -10.76 -13.62
CA SER A 166 0.45 -10.42 -15.02
C SER A 166 1.23 -9.13 -15.19
N MET A 167 1.05 -8.14 -14.31
CA MET A 167 1.77 -6.88 -14.32
C MET A 167 3.27 -7.06 -14.03
N ARG A 168 3.69 -8.14 -13.34
CA ARG A 168 5.11 -8.45 -13.09
C ARG A 168 5.93 -8.58 -14.38
N ARG A 169 5.33 -9.05 -15.47
CA ARG A 169 6.00 -9.17 -16.79
C ARG A 169 6.42 -7.82 -17.36
N PHE A 170 5.78 -6.75 -16.93
CA PHE A 170 6.11 -5.36 -17.30
C PHE A 170 7.01 -4.68 -16.26
N GLY A 171 7.46 -5.43 -15.23
CA GLY A 171 8.32 -4.92 -14.17
C GLY A 171 7.56 -4.25 -13.01
N TRP A 172 6.23 -4.37 -12.95
CA TRP A 172 5.43 -3.81 -11.89
C TRP A 172 5.17 -4.81 -10.77
N ILE A 173 5.42 -4.41 -9.54
CA ILE A 173 5.02 -5.14 -8.33
C ILE A 173 3.92 -4.34 -7.66
N ILE A 174 2.66 -4.70 -7.95
CA ILE A 174 1.49 -4.04 -7.40
C ILE A 174 0.89 -4.96 -6.33
N PRO A 175 0.85 -4.55 -5.06
CA PRO A 175 0.18 -5.31 -4.02
C PRO A 175 -1.29 -5.53 -4.33
N ALA A 176 -1.72 -6.81 -4.27
CA ALA A 176 -3.11 -7.23 -4.33
C ALA A 176 -3.47 -7.95 -3.03
N TYR A 177 -4.58 -7.59 -2.41
CA TYR A 177 -5.02 -8.18 -1.14
C TYR A 177 -6.53 -8.01 -0.95
N THR A 178 -7.13 -8.81 -0.05
CA THR A 178 -8.50 -8.62 0.40
C THR A 178 -8.57 -7.59 1.52
N MET A 179 -9.69 -6.92 1.65
CA MET A 179 -9.94 -6.00 2.76
C MET A 179 -10.02 -6.76 4.10
N PRO A 180 -9.92 -6.07 5.25
CA PRO A 180 -10.00 -6.67 6.59
C PRO A 180 -11.32 -7.43 6.86
N PRO A 181 -11.43 -8.10 8.03
CA PRO A 181 -12.66 -8.78 8.46
C PRO A 181 -13.92 -7.92 8.24
N ASP A 182 -14.99 -8.59 7.86
CA ASP A 182 -16.29 -8.03 7.43
C ASP A 182 -16.30 -7.37 6.04
N ALA A 183 -15.15 -7.24 5.37
CA ALA A 183 -15.00 -6.70 4.02
C ALA A 183 -14.12 -7.57 3.10
N GLU A 184 -13.84 -8.84 3.45
CA GLU A 184 -12.93 -9.74 2.71
C GLU A 184 -13.41 -10.04 1.29
N HIS A 185 -14.69 -9.84 1.03
CA HIS A 185 -15.27 -9.97 -0.31
C HIS A 185 -14.76 -8.91 -1.29
N VAL A 186 -14.15 -7.82 -0.79
CA VAL A 186 -13.52 -6.78 -1.59
C VAL A 186 -12.03 -7.05 -1.71
N ALA A 187 -11.58 -7.36 -2.94
CA ALA A 187 -10.16 -7.50 -3.25
C ALA A 187 -9.68 -6.29 -4.05
N VAL A 188 -8.50 -5.76 -3.69
CA VAL A 188 -7.98 -4.50 -4.20
C VAL A 188 -6.56 -4.61 -4.73
N LEU A 189 -6.24 -3.73 -5.67
CA LEU A 189 -4.89 -3.34 -6.04
C LEU A 189 -4.58 -1.99 -5.39
N ARG A 190 -3.35 -1.81 -4.90
CA ARG A 190 -2.93 -0.56 -4.27
C ARG A 190 -1.61 -0.06 -4.85
N VAL A 191 -1.60 1.18 -5.31
CA VAL A 191 -0.39 1.88 -5.76
C VAL A 191 -0.15 3.06 -4.84
N VAL A 192 1.04 3.10 -4.23
CA VAL A 192 1.52 4.23 -3.42
C VAL A 192 2.44 5.06 -4.29
N ILE A 193 2.14 6.34 -4.39
CA ILE A 193 2.90 7.29 -5.20
C ILE A 193 3.93 7.99 -4.32
N ARG A 194 5.20 7.76 -4.63
CA ARG A 194 6.34 8.35 -3.95
C ARG A 194 6.97 9.44 -4.82
N GLU A 195 8.00 10.09 -4.28
CA GLU A 195 8.74 11.16 -4.94
C GLU A 195 9.38 10.75 -6.27
N ASP A 196 9.73 9.47 -6.41
CA ASP A 196 10.32 8.88 -7.61
C ASP A 196 9.28 8.39 -8.64
N PHE A 197 8.00 8.44 -8.29
CA PHE A 197 6.92 8.03 -9.20
C PHE A 197 6.48 9.21 -10.08
N SER A 198 7.09 9.31 -11.26
CA SER A 198 6.83 10.40 -12.19
C SER A 198 5.49 10.25 -12.94
N ARG A 199 5.05 11.35 -13.59
CA ARG A 199 3.90 11.36 -14.50
C ARG A 199 4.03 10.30 -15.60
N SER A 200 5.21 10.16 -16.20
CA SER A 200 5.47 9.17 -17.25
C SER A 200 5.34 7.74 -16.72
N LEU A 201 5.73 7.48 -15.46
CA LEU A 201 5.52 6.17 -14.84
C LEU A 201 4.03 5.90 -14.60
N ALA A 202 3.23 6.89 -14.21
CA ALA A 202 1.78 6.75 -14.08
C ALA A 202 1.13 6.38 -15.43
N GLU A 203 1.48 7.10 -16.49
CA GLU A 203 0.98 6.85 -17.84
C GLU A 203 1.40 5.47 -18.36
N ARG A 204 2.65 5.08 -18.13
CA ARG A 204 3.16 3.75 -18.49
C ARG A 204 2.41 2.65 -17.73
N LEU A 205 2.19 2.81 -16.43
CA LEU A 205 1.45 1.83 -15.62
C LEU A 205 0.05 1.63 -16.17
N VAL A 206 -0.66 2.71 -16.50
CA VAL A 206 -2.01 2.64 -17.10
C VAL A 206 -1.97 1.93 -18.45
N SER A 207 -0.99 2.25 -19.31
CA SER A 207 -0.80 1.59 -20.60
C SER A 207 -0.58 0.09 -20.47
N ASP A 208 0.32 -0.31 -19.56
CA ASP A 208 0.65 -1.71 -19.34
C ASP A 208 -0.52 -2.47 -18.70
N LEU A 209 -1.27 -1.81 -17.81
CA LEU A 209 -2.52 -2.34 -17.26
C LEU A 209 -3.55 -2.59 -18.37
N GLY A 210 -3.68 -1.66 -19.32
CA GLY A 210 -4.54 -1.84 -20.49
C GLY A 210 -4.16 -3.04 -21.35
N LYS A 211 -2.86 -3.29 -21.56
CA LYS A 211 -2.37 -4.47 -22.28
C LYS A 211 -2.71 -5.76 -21.55
N VAL A 212 -2.49 -5.80 -20.24
CA VAL A 212 -2.83 -6.96 -19.41
C VAL A 212 -4.33 -7.25 -19.48
N LEU A 213 -5.18 -6.24 -19.37
CA LEU A 213 -6.62 -6.41 -19.46
C LEU A 213 -7.05 -6.97 -20.82
N ALA A 214 -6.51 -6.44 -21.93
CA ALA A 214 -6.80 -6.91 -23.29
C ALA A 214 -6.34 -8.36 -23.49
N GLU A 215 -5.16 -8.73 -22.98
CA GLU A 215 -4.67 -10.10 -23.02
C GLU A 215 -5.61 -11.04 -22.23
N MET A 216 -6.01 -10.64 -21.02
CA MET A 216 -6.89 -11.45 -20.17
C MET A 216 -8.29 -11.62 -20.79
N GLU A 217 -8.82 -10.60 -21.44
CA GLU A 217 -10.09 -10.69 -22.16
C GLU A 217 -10.03 -11.66 -23.35
N SER A 218 -8.88 -11.82 -23.99
CA SER A 218 -8.67 -12.77 -25.09
C SER A 218 -8.51 -14.22 -24.63
N LEU A 219 -8.28 -14.46 -23.32
CA LEU A 219 -8.11 -15.79 -22.78
C LEU A 219 -9.45 -16.39 -22.38
N PRO A 220 -9.63 -17.73 -22.52
CA PRO A 220 -10.83 -18.40 -22.05
C PRO A 220 -11.03 -18.14 -20.56
N SER A 221 -12.25 -17.86 -20.15
CA SER A 221 -12.57 -17.68 -18.73
C SER A 221 -12.28 -18.97 -17.94
N ARG A 222 -12.05 -18.86 -16.62
CA ARG A 222 -11.90 -20.03 -15.73
C ARG A 222 -13.03 -21.05 -15.92
N PHE A 223 -14.24 -20.57 -16.12
CA PHE A 223 -15.42 -21.42 -16.38
C PHE A 223 -15.30 -22.16 -17.71
N THR A 224 -14.77 -21.52 -18.76
CA THR A 224 -14.58 -22.15 -20.07
C THR A 224 -13.47 -23.20 -20.01
N VAL A 225 -12.39 -22.96 -19.26
CA VAL A 225 -11.33 -23.96 -19.06
C VAL A 225 -11.84 -25.14 -18.23
N ALA A 226 -12.59 -24.90 -17.17
CA ALA A 226 -13.19 -25.96 -16.37
C ALA A 226 -14.22 -26.77 -17.16
N SER A 227 -15.05 -26.15 -18.01
CA SER A 227 -16.00 -26.84 -18.87
C SER A 227 -15.31 -27.64 -19.98
N VAL A 228 -14.23 -27.11 -20.56
CA VAL A 228 -13.43 -27.82 -21.58
C VAL A 228 -12.70 -29.03 -20.99
N ILE A 229 -12.26 -28.94 -19.74
CA ILE A 229 -11.64 -30.08 -19.03
C ILE A 229 -12.73 -31.12 -18.71
N ALA A 230 -13.92 -30.67 -18.31
CA ALA A 230 -15.07 -31.58 -18.06
C ALA A 230 -15.59 -32.26 -19.33
N GLU A 231 -15.60 -31.60 -20.50
CA GLU A 231 -16.03 -32.17 -21.78
C GLU A 231 -15.02 -33.16 -22.37
N LYS A 232 -13.75 -33.17 -21.98
CA LYS A 232 -12.76 -34.12 -22.48
C LYS A 232 -12.83 -35.52 -21.86
N SER A 233 -13.63 -35.73 -20.86
CA SER A 233 -13.91 -37.08 -20.32
C SER A 233 -15.03 -37.76 -21.12
N LYS A 234 -14.72 -38.20 -22.33
CA LYS A 234 -15.70 -38.89 -23.25
C LYS A 234 -16.03 -40.32 -22.89
N ASP A 235 -15.67 -40.82 -21.74
CA ASP A 235 -16.01 -42.17 -21.27
C ASP A 235 -16.87 -42.12 -20.00
N GLY A 236 -18.09 -41.63 -20.11
CA GLY A 236 -19.24 -42.02 -19.29
C GLY A 236 -19.15 -42.02 -17.75
N ILE A 237 -18.00 -41.74 -17.16
CA ILE A 237 -17.81 -41.68 -15.70
C ILE A 237 -17.52 -40.24 -15.33
N VAL A 238 -18.51 -39.54 -14.77
CA VAL A 238 -18.31 -38.20 -14.19
C VAL A 238 -17.52 -38.36 -12.90
N VAL A 239 -16.20 -38.34 -13.01
CA VAL A 239 -15.31 -38.18 -11.86
C VAL A 239 -15.43 -36.73 -11.44
N LYS A 240 -16.13 -36.44 -10.36
CA LYS A 240 -16.12 -35.11 -9.71
C LYS A 240 -14.73 -34.87 -9.17
N LYS A 241 -13.91 -34.13 -9.92
CA LYS A 241 -12.63 -33.65 -9.42
C LYS A 241 -12.87 -32.70 -8.25
N SER A 242 -12.03 -32.81 -7.23
CA SER A 242 -12.06 -31.85 -6.11
C SER A 242 -11.69 -30.46 -6.61
N VAL A 243 -12.13 -29.43 -5.90
CA VAL A 243 -11.79 -28.03 -6.20
C VAL A 243 -10.26 -27.83 -6.25
N GLU A 244 -9.52 -28.51 -5.38
CA GLU A 244 -8.06 -28.49 -5.32
C GLU A 244 -7.39 -29.11 -6.55
N GLU A 245 -7.97 -30.18 -7.11
CA GLU A 245 -7.48 -30.80 -8.36
C GLU A 245 -7.73 -29.89 -9.56
N ILE A 246 -8.88 -29.22 -9.61
CA ILE A 246 -9.21 -28.25 -10.64
C ILE A 246 -8.26 -27.05 -10.56
N GLU A 247 -7.98 -26.54 -9.37
CA GLU A 247 -7.03 -25.43 -9.15
C GLU A 247 -5.59 -25.80 -9.57
N ARG A 248 -5.14 -27.03 -9.27
CA ARG A 248 -3.82 -27.51 -9.72
C ARG A 248 -3.74 -27.62 -11.22
N GLU A 249 -4.75 -28.14 -11.89
CA GLU A 249 -4.78 -28.26 -13.36
C GLU A 249 -4.83 -26.89 -14.02
N ILE A 250 -5.61 -25.96 -13.51
CA ILE A 250 -5.65 -24.57 -13.97
C ILE A 250 -4.28 -23.91 -13.79
N THR A 251 -3.67 -24.04 -12.62
CA THR A 251 -2.34 -23.51 -12.34
C THR A 251 -1.28 -24.08 -13.27
N THR A 252 -1.32 -25.39 -13.52
CA THR A 252 -0.41 -26.07 -14.44
C THR A 252 -0.61 -25.63 -15.89
N TYR A 253 -1.85 -25.45 -16.32
CA TYR A 253 -2.18 -24.92 -17.65
C TYR A 253 -1.62 -23.52 -17.87
N TRP A 254 -1.81 -22.63 -16.91
CA TRP A 254 -1.28 -21.26 -16.96
C TRP A 254 0.23 -21.22 -16.93
N LYS A 255 0.86 -22.04 -16.10
CA LYS A 255 2.33 -22.18 -16.04
C LYS A 255 2.89 -22.62 -17.39
N ASN A 256 2.28 -23.62 -18.02
CA ASN A 256 2.69 -24.10 -19.33
C ASN A 256 2.47 -23.05 -20.44
N MET A 257 1.42 -22.22 -20.35
CA MET A 257 1.20 -21.11 -21.29
C MET A 257 2.25 -20.01 -21.15
N VAL A 258 2.61 -19.66 -19.92
CA VAL A 258 3.67 -18.68 -19.63
C VAL A 258 5.03 -19.20 -20.10
N ASP A 259 5.34 -20.47 -19.86
CA ASP A 259 6.59 -21.07 -20.28
C ASP A 259 6.71 -21.24 -21.81
N ARG A 260 5.59 -21.47 -22.52
CA ARG A 260 5.57 -21.48 -23.99
C ARG A 260 5.79 -20.09 -24.60
N LYS A 261 5.48 -19.01 -23.91
CA LYS A 261 5.71 -17.61 -24.36
C LYS A 261 7.10 -17.08 -24.01
N LYS A 262 7.94 -17.85 -23.32
CA LYS A 262 9.37 -17.55 -23.21
C LYS A 262 10.06 -17.80 -24.54
N THR A 263 9.78 -16.93 -25.52
CA THR A 263 10.64 -16.82 -26.68
C THR A 263 11.96 -16.22 -26.22
N SER A 264 13.04 -16.89 -26.57
CA SER A 264 14.41 -16.45 -26.51
C SER A 264 14.58 -14.95 -26.79
N GLY A 265 14.44 -14.14 -25.79
CA GLY A 265 14.92 -12.77 -25.77
C GLY A 265 16.34 -12.83 -25.25
N VAL A 266 17.30 -12.71 -26.16
CA VAL A 266 18.68 -12.36 -25.84
C VAL A 266 18.68 -11.07 -25.03
N CYS A 267 19.51 -11.02 -24.00
CA CYS A 267 19.80 -9.99 -23.02
C CYS A 267 19.46 -8.56 -23.36
#